data_05c839e7eab7b0e811725622526859be
#
_entry.id   05c839e7eab7b0e811725622526859be
#
_cell.length_a   1.000
_cell.length_b   1.000
_cell.length_c   1.000
_cell.angle_alpha   90.00
_cell.angle_beta   90.00
_cell.angle_gamma   90.00
#
_symmetry.space_group_name_H-M   'P 1'
#
loop_
_entity.id
_entity.type
_entity.pdbx_description
1 polymer ?
#
loop_
_entity_poly.entity_id
_entity_poly.type
_entity_poly.pdbx_seq_one_letter_code
_entity_poly.pdbx_strand_id
1 'polypeptide(L)'
;VNDVNSNATFSAANKADLGAYTYQAEQRGNTVALQQMQLTDYANMALSIPSANTNIWNLEQDTVGTRLTNSRHGLADNGGAWVSYFGGNFNGDNGTINYDQDVNGIMVGVDTKIDGNNAKWIVGAAAGFAKGDMNDRSGQVDQDSQTAYIYSSAHFANNVFVDGSLSYSHFNNDLSATMSNGT
;
A
#
# COMPACT_ATOMS: atom_id res chain seq x y z
N VAL A 1 -10.36 31.75 25.30
CA VAL A 1 -11.28 32.63 26.03
C VAL A 1 -10.79 32.73 27.48
N ASN A 2 -10.62 33.94 27.98
CA ASN A 2 -10.28 34.19 29.37
C ASN A 2 -11.50 34.77 30.11
N ASP A 3 -11.88 34.14 31.19
CA ASP A 3 -12.92 34.63 32.10
C ASP A 3 -12.25 35.08 33.40
N VAL A 4 -12.33 36.37 33.68
CA VAL A 4 -11.56 37.00 34.75
C VAL A 4 -12.37 37.16 36.07
N ASN A 5 -13.69 37.01 36.01
CA ASN A 5 -14.59 37.37 37.11
C ASN A 5 -15.77 36.44 37.41
N SER A 6 -15.82 35.23 36.83
CA SER A 6 -16.90 34.29 37.10
C SER A 6 -16.37 32.93 37.56
N ASN A 7 -17.17 32.21 38.33
CA ASN A 7 -16.93 30.80 38.66
C ASN A 7 -17.57 29.85 37.66
N ALA A 8 -17.76 30.29 36.39
CA ALA A 8 -18.33 29.49 35.36
C ALA A 8 -17.37 28.37 34.92
N THR A 9 -17.92 27.18 34.74
CA THR A 9 -17.20 26.02 34.23
C THR A 9 -17.56 25.82 32.76
N PHE A 10 -16.58 25.79 31.88
CA PHE A 10 -16.76 25.57 30.47
C PHE A 10 -16.29 24.18 30.08
N SER A 11 -17.10 23.44 29.36
CA SER A 11 -16.74 22.15 28.78
C SER A 11 -17.28 22.05 27.37
N ALA A 12 -16.52 21.39 26.50
CA ALA A 12 -17.01 21.02 25.17
C ALA A 12 -17.62 19.62 25.24
N ALA A 13 -18.86 19.50 24.77
CA ALA A 13 -19.55 18.23 24.68
C ALA A 13 -18.95 17.31 23.58
N ASN A 14 -18.39 17.94 22.53
CA ASN A 14 -17.87 17.25 21.37
C ASN A 14 -16.42 17.66 21.08
N LYS A 15 -15.69 16.75 20.45
CA LYS A 15 -14.39 16.99 19.84
C LYS A 15 -14.57 17.72 18.52
N ALA A 16 -13.60 18.52 18.12
CA ALA A 16 -13.57 19.19 16.83
C ALA A 16 -12.32 18.77 16.04
N ASP A 17 -12.52 18.42 14.79
CA ASP A 17 -11.44 18.11 13.87
C ASP A 17 -10.95 19.38 13.19
N LEU A 18 -9.67 19.68 13.34
CA LEU A 18 -9.01 20.84 12.74
C LEU A 18 -7.77 20.37 11.98
N GLY A 19 -7.91 20.25 10.68
CA GLY A 19 -6.82 19.72 9.83
C GLY A 19 -6.48 18.26 10.15
N ALA A 20 -5.22 18.00 10.48
CA ALA A 20 -4.72 16.64 10.76
C ALA A 20 -4.98 16.15 12.19
N TYR A 21 -5.50 17.00 13.08
CA TYR A 21 -5.66 16.67 14.49
C TYR A 21 -7.05 16.95 15.00
N THR A 22 -7.50 16.11 15.93
CA THR A 22 -8.72 16.29 16.71
C THR A 22 -8.41 17.06 17.98
N TYR A 23 -9.22 18.04 18.33
CA TYR A 23 -9.07 18.92 19.50
C TYR A 23 -10.31 18.85 20.38
N GLN A 24 -10.09 19.07 21.66
CA GLN A 24 -11.13 19.24 22.66
C GLN A 24 -10.86 20.47 23.50
N ALA A 25 -11.91 21.22 23.82
CA ALA A 25 -11.78 22.36 24.72
C ALA A 25 -11.61 21.87 26.16
N GLU A 26 -10.60 22.43 26.86
CA GLU A 26 -10.30 22.12 28.25
C GLU A 26 -10.20 23.44 29.03
N GLN A 27 -10.84 23.48 30.17
CA GLN A 27 -10.72 24.62 31.09
C GLN A 27 -9.56 24.38 32.07
N ARG A 28 -8.63 25.34 32.08
CA ARG A 28 -7.51 25.41 33.07
C ARG A 28 -7.58 26.71 33.85
N GLY A 29 -8.13 26.64 35.08
CA GLY A 29 -8.42 27.82 35.85
C GLY A 29 -9.47 28.72 35.16
N ASN A 30 -9.11 29.98 34.88
CA ASN A 30 -9.98 30.94 34.19
C ASN A 30 -9.78 30.98 32.66
N THR A 31 -9.04 30.03 32.12
CA THR A 31 -8.75 29.97 30.66
C THR A 31 -9.35 28.70 30.05
N VAL A 32 -10.02 28.86 28.93
CA VAL A 32 -10.44 27.74 28.09
C VAL A 32 -9.50 27.66 26.90
N ALA A 33 -8.86 26.50 26.69
CA ALA A 33 -7.91 26.24 25.64
C ALA A 33 -8.31 24.99 24.84
N LEU A 34 -7.88 24.93 23.59
CA LEU A 34 -8.01 23.69 22.78
C LEU A 34 -6.85 22.76 23.11
N GLN A 35 -7.18 21.55 23.53
CA GLN A 35 -6.20 20.49 23.73
C GLN A 35 -6.21 19.56 22.51
N GLN A 36 -5.02 19.33 21.94
CA GLN A 36 -4.83 18.36 20.89
C GLN A 36 -4.96 16.96 21.47
N MET A 37 -5.79 16.11 20.85
CA MET A 37 -6.06 14.75 21.32
C MET A 37 -5.33 13.69 20.48
N GLN A 38 -5.65 13.63 19.19
CA GLN A 38 -5.14 12.60 18.29
C GLN A 38 -5.20 13.08 16.83
N LEU A 39 -4.63 12.29 15.93
CA LEU A 39 -4.81 12.50 14.49
C LEU A 39 -6.28 12.33 14.10
N THR A 40 -6.75 13.12 13.14
CA THR A 40 -8.06 12.92 12.54
C THR A 40 -8.09 11.59 11.78
N ASP A 41 -9.28 11.03 11.61
CA ASP A 41 -9.49 9.79 10.88
C ASP A 41 -8.97 9.92 9.44
N TYR A 42 -9.24 11.02 8.79
CA TYR A 42 -8.71 11.31 7.46
C TYR A 42 -7.18 11.29 7.40
N ALA A 43 -6.51 11.91 8.37
CA ALA A 43 -5.05 11.94 8.43
C ALA A 43 -4.46 10.54 8.67
N ASN A 44 -5.07 9.73 9.53
CA ASN A 44 -4.67 8.35 9.76
C ASN A 44 -4.73 7.52 8.49
N MET A 45 -5.84 7.57 7.77
CA MET A 45 -6.00 6.83 6.51
C MET A 45 -5.00 7.30 5.46
N ALA A 46 -4.85 8.61 5.29
CA ALA A 46 -3.90 9.16 4.32
C ALA A 46 -2.45 8.73 4.58
N LEU A 47 -2.07 8.57 5.84
CA LEU A 47 -0.73 8.08 6.23
C LEU A 47 -0.56 6.57 6.01
N SER A 48 -1.65 5.80 5.95
CA SER A 48 -1.61 4.35 5.71
C SER A 48 -1.47 3.98 4.24
N ILE A 49 -1.88 4.85 3.31
CA ILE A 49 -1.88 4.58 1.86
C ILE A 49 -0.49 4.18 1.31
N PRO A 50 0.63 4.85 1.65
CA PRO A 50 1.94 4.45 1.14
C PRO A 50 2.32 3.03 1.52
N SER A 51 2.03 2.61 2.75
CA SER A 51 2.31 1.24 3.20
C SER A 51 1.43 0.23 2.47
N ALA A 52 0.16 0.52 2.28
CA ALA A 52 -0.78 -0.32 1.55
C ALA A 52 -0.38 -0.49 0.08
N ASN A 53 0.04 0.58 -0.60
CA ASN A 53 0.55 0.50 -1.97
C ASN A 53 1.86 -0.32 -2.05
N THR A 54 2.73 -0.22 -1.05
CA THR A 54 3.96 -1.02 -0.96
C THR A 54 3.65 -2.52 -0.83
N ASN A 55 2.60 -2.90 -0.09
CA ASN A 55 2.17 -4.29 0.04
C ASN A 55 1.75 -4.86 -1.31
N ILE A 56 0.96 -4.13 -2.10
CA ILE A 56 0.56 -4.53 -3.45
C ILE A 56 1.80 -4.73 -4.33
N TRP A 57 2.71 -3.75 -4.33
CA TRP A 57 3.94 -3.81 -5.12
C TRP A 57 4.81 -5.01 -4.76
N ASN A 58 4.95 -5.34 -3.46
CA ASN A 58 5.70 -6.50 -3.00
C ASN A 58 5.11 -7.81 -3.53
N LEU A 59 3.78 -7.99 -3.48
CA LEU A 59 3.11 -9.17 -4.01
C LEU A 59 3.35 -9.34 -5.52
N GLU A 60 3.32 -8.25 -6.26
CA GLU A 60 3.59 -8.26 -7.69
C GLU A 60 5.05 -8.63 -7.98
N GLN A 61 6.01 -8.08 -7.24
CA GLN A 61 7.43 -8.41 -7.34
C GLN A 61 7.70 -9.89 -7.03
N ASP A 62 7.07 -10.43 -6.00
CA ASP A 62 7.20 -11.85 -5.64
C ASP A 62 6.67 -12.76 -6.74
N THR A 63 5.61 -12.35 -7.42
CA THR A 63 5.02 -13.10 -8.54
C THR A 63 5.99 -13.18 -9.72
N VAL A 64 6.61 -12.06 -10.10
CA VAL A 64 7.64 -12.03 -11.16
C VAL A 64 8.88 -12.83 -10.75
N GLY A 65 9.34 -12.68 -9.50
CA GLY A 65 10.47 -13.43 -8.95
C GLY A 65 10.22 -14.94 -8.98
N THR A 66 9.03 -15.38 -8.64
CA THR A 66 8.61 -16.79 -8.70
C THR A 66 8.63 -17.30 -10.14
N ARG A 67 8.13 -16.53 -11.10
CA ARG A 67 8.18 -16.89 -12.53
C ARG A 67 9.62 -17.07 -13.02
N LEU A 68 10.51 -16.14 -12.71
CA LEU A 68 11.93 -16.21 -13.06
C LEU A 68 12.61 -17.44 -12.42
N THR A 69 12.32 -17.72 -11.16
CA THR A 69 12.85 -18.88 -10.44
C THR A 69 12.37 -20.20 -11.09
N ASN A 70 11.08 -20.30 -11.37
CA ASN A 70 10.51 -21.50 -12.03
C ASN A 70 11.08 -21.70 -13.43
N SER A 71 11.26 -20.66 -14.21
CA SER A 71 11.90 -20.72 -15.52
C SER A 71 13.35 -21.18 -15.44
N ARG A 72 14.07 -20.76 -14.43
CA ARG A 72 15.47 -21.12 -14.19
C ARG A 72 15.65 -22.60 -13.84
N HIS A 73 14.73 -23.14 -13.05
CA HIS A 73 14.74 -24.56 -12.67
C HIS A 73 14.11 -25.49 -13.70
N GLY A 74 13.72 -24.99 -14.88
CA GLY A 74 13.08 -25.79 -15.91
C GLY A 74 11.64 -26.22 -15.60
N LEU A 75 11.04 -25.67 -14.54
CA LEU A 75 9.65 -25.93 -14.15
C LEU A 75 8.64 -25.20 -15.04
N ALA A 76 9.10 -24.18 -15.76
CA ALA A 76 8.35 -23.53 -16.82
C ALA A 76 8.93 -23.95 -18.18
N ASP A 77 8.06 -24.41 -19.07
CA ASP A 77 8.45 -24.81 -20.41
C ASP A 77 9.15 -23.69 -21.21
N ASN A 78 9.48 -23.93 -22.45
CA ASN A 78 10.33 -23.10 -23.34
C ASN A 78 9.93 -21.62 -23.53
N GLY A 79 9.29 -21.02 -22.54
CA GLY A 79 8.70 -19.70 -22.59
C GLY A 79 7.25 -19.76 -23.10
N GLY A 80 6.59 -18.62 -23.15
CA GLY A 80 5.21 -18.50 -23.62
C GLY A 80 4.38 -17.57 -22.74
N ALA A 81 3.06 -17.62 -22.95
CA ALA A 81 2.12 -16.87 -22.13
C ALA A 81 1.90 -17.55 -20.78
N TRP A 82 1.76 -16.76 -19.74
CA TRP A 82 1.48 -17.22 -18.38
C TRP A 82 0.51 -16.29 -17.65
N VAL A 83 -0.16 -16.84 -16.66
CA VAL A 83 -1.08 -16.11 -15.78
C VAL A 83 -0.77 -16.53 -14.35
N SER A 84 -0.77 -15.58 -13.44
CA SER A 84 -0.63 -15.82 -12.01
C SER A 84 -1.63 -15.01 -11.23
N TYR A 85 -2.23 -15.61 -10.20
CA TYR A 85 -3.05 -14.93 -9.22
C TYR A 85 -2.22 -14.68 -7.98
N PHE A 86 -2.38 -13.53 -7.37
CA PHE A 86 -1.74 -13.20 -6.11
C PHE A 86 -2.73 -12.52 -5.17
N GLY A 87 -2.45 -12.60 -3.88
CA GLY A 87 -3.27 -11.97 -2.87
C GLY A 87 -2.65 -12.09 -1.49
N GLY A 88 -3.11 -11.27 -0.58
CA GLY A 88 -2.67 -11.26 0.80
C GLY A 88 -3.48 -10.35 1.68
N ASN A 89 -3.42 -10.63 2.98
CA ASN A 89 -4.00 -9.82 4.03
C ASN A 89 -2.86 -9.18 4.81
N PHE A 90 -2.92 -7.89 4.99
CA PHE A 90 -1.90 -7.12 5.69
C PHE A 90 -2.53 -6.32 6.82
N ASN A 91 -1.94 -6.42 8.00
CA ASN A 91 -2.35 -5.68 9.17
C ASN A 91 -1.21 -4.78 9.60
N GLY A 92 -1.45 -3.49 9.69
CA GLY A 92 -0.47 -2.51 10.14
C GLY A 92 -0.91 -1.89 11.46
N ASP A 93 -0.08 -1.99 12.50
CA ASP A 93 -0.26 -1.32 13.77
C ASP A 93 1.09 -0.82 14.27
N ASN A 94 1.23 0.50 14.36
CA ASN A 94 2.41 1.15 14.94
C ASN A 94 2.05 2.09 16.10
N GLY A 95 0.86 1.90 16.68
CA GLY A 95 0.34 2.71 17.79
C GLY A 95 -0.29 4.03 17.38
N THR A 96 0.01 4.54 16.19
CA THR A 96 -0.58 5.78 15.63
C THR A 96 -1.48 5.47 14.44
N ILE A 97 -1.08 4.51 13.62
CA ILE A 97 -1.78 4.07 12.41
C ILE A 97 -2.15 2.60 12.60
N ASN A 98 -3.41 2.28 12.39
CA ASN A 98 -3.93 0.92 12.46
C ASN A 98 -4.83 0.69 11.24
N TYR A 99 -4.50 -0.29 10.41
CA TYR A 99 -5.28 -0.65 9.23
C TYR A 99 -5.23 -2.14 8.94
N ASP A 100 -6.30 -2.62 8.33
CA ASP A 100 -6.39 -3.94 7.73
C ASP A 100 -6.54 -3.77 6.21
N GLN A 101 -5.75 -4.49 5.45
CA GLN A 101 -5.76 -4.43 3.98
C GLN A 101 -5.88 -5.83 3.39
N ASP A 102 -6.86 -6.00 2.53
CA ASP A 102 -7.02 -7.18 1.68
C ASP A 102 -6.60 -6.83 0.25
N VAL A 103 -5.73 -7.64 -0.33
CA VAL A 103 -5.25 -7.46 -1.70
C VAL A 103 -5.53 -8.70 -2.51
N ASN A 104 -6.10 -8.52 -3.70
CA ASN A 104 -6.29 -9.55 -4.70
C ASN A 104 -5.86 -9.02 -6.06
N GLY A 105 -5.13 -9.84 -6.80
CA GLY A 105 -4.65 -9.42 -8.11
C GLY A 105 -4.40 -10.58 -9.06
N ILE A 106 -4.21 -10.18 -10.30
CA ILE A 106 -3.84 -11.07 -11.41
C ILE A 106 -2.67 -10.45 -12.17
N MET A 107 -1.75 -11.30 -12.58
CA MET A 107 -0.65 -10.90 -13.45
C MET A 107 -0.65 -11.80 -14.68
N VAL A 108 -0.53 -11.20 -15.84
CA VAL A 108 -0.42 -11.88 -17.11
C VAL A 108 0.87 -11.49 -17.79
N GLY A 109 1.54 -12.43 -18.42
CA GLY A 109 2.80 -12.12 -19.06
C GLY A 109 3.15 -13.08 -20.18
N VAL A 110 4.18 -12.69 -20.90
CA VAL A 110 4.79 -13.50 -21.96
C VAL A 110 6.29 -13.44 -21.79
N ASP A 111 6.95 -14.58 -21.98
CA ASP A 111 8.41 -14.65 -21.99
C ASP A 111 8.91 -15.63 -23.06
N THR A 112 10.16 -15.50 -23.41
CA THR A 112 10.83 -16.40 -24.36
C THR A 112 12.24 -16.71 -23.87
N LYS A 113 12.70 -17.91 -24.18
CA LYS A 113 14.08 -18.33 -23.96
C LYS A 113 14.90 -18.08 -25.23
N ILE A 114 16.09 -17.51 -25.03
CA ILE A 114 17.05 -17.24 -26.11
C ILE A 114 18.35 -17.97 -25.73
N ASP A 115 18.73 -18.94 -26.55
CA ASP A 115 19.98 -19.67 -26.38
C ASP A 115 21.12 -18.92 -27.07
N GLY A 116 22.03 -18.36 -26.26
CA GLY A 116 23.26 -17.75 -26.72
C GLY A 116 24.46 -18.67 -26.58
N ASN A 117 25.58 -18.37 -27.25
CA ASN A 117 26.79 -19.22 -27.25
C ASN A 117 27.40 -19.39 -25.85
N ASN A 118 27.28 -18.39 -24.97
CA ASN A 118 27.89 -18.36 -23.63
C ASN A 118 26.87 -18.20 -22.49
N ALA A 119 25.61 -17.99 -22.81
CA ALA A 119 24.57 -17.80 -21.81
C ALA A 119 23.18 -18.16 -22.39
N LYS A 120 22.32 -18.63 -21.49
CA LYS A 120 20.89 -18.80 -21.78
C LYS A 120 20.15 -17.62 -21.21
N TRP A 121 19.31 -17.00 -22.01
CA TRP A 121 18.53 -15.82 -21.62
C TRP A 121 17.04 -16.14 -21.57
N ILE A 122 16.37 -15.52 -20.60
CA ILE A 122 14.91 -15.43 -20.56
C ILE A 122 14.59 -13.94 -20.58
N VAL A 123 13.75 -13.53 -21.52
CA VAL A 123 13.27 -12.15 -21.65
C VAL A 123 11.76 -12.17 -21.69
N GLY A 124 11.13 -11.29 -20.93
CA GLY A 124 9.68 -11.25 -20.84
C GLY A 124 9.13 -9.89 -20.48
N ALA A 125 7.83 -9.80 -20.68
CA ALA A 125 7.02 -8.66 -20.25
C ALA A 125 5.76 -9.17 -19.56
N ALA A 126 5.27 -8.41 -18.57
CA ALA A 126 4.06 -8.73 -17.84
C ALA A 126 3.26 -7.49 -17.51
N ALA A 127 1.97 -7.66 -17.30
CA ALA A 127 1.09 -6.64 -16.76
C ALA A 127 0.37 -7.20 -15.53
N GLY A 128 0.39 -6.43 -14.44
CA GLY A 128 -0.29 -6.75 -13.19
C GLY A 128 -1.48 -5.82 -12.96
N PHE A 129 -2.56 -6.39 -12.46
CA PHE A 129 -3.77 -5.68 -12.05
C PHE A 129 -4.14 -6.14 -10.65
N ALA A 130 -4.19 -5.23 -9.70
CA ALA A 130 -4.54 -5.54 -8.33
C ALA A 130 -5.62 -4.61 -7.81
N LYS A 131 -6.45 -5.16 -6.92
CA LYS A 131 -7.41 -4.41 -6.10
C LYS A 131 -7.09 -4.65 -4.64
N GLY A 132 -7.12 -3.58 -3.88
CA GLY A 132 -6.95 -3.62 -2.44
C GLY A 132 -8.08 -2.86 -1.76
N ASP A 133 -8.62 -3.47 -0.71
CA ASP A 133 -9.56 -2.84 0.20
C ASP A 133 -8.85 -2.66 1.54
N MET A 134 -8.70 -1.42 1.97
CA MET A 134 -8.12 -1.09 3.27
C MET A 134 -9.21 -0.53 4.17
N ASN A 135 -9.38 -1.17 5.31
CA ASN A 135 -10.30 -0.74 6.34
C ASN A 135 -9.54 -0.27 7.58
N ASP A 136 -9.97 0.87 8.09
CA ASP A 136 -9.58 1.40 9.39
C ASP A 136 -10.87 1.71 10.17
N ARG A 137 -10.77 1.85 11.48
CA ARG A 137 -11.89 2.27 12.36
C ARG A 137 -12.58 3.55 11.89
N SER A 138 -11.91 4.31 11.05
CA SER A 138 -12.24 5.68 10.64
C SER A 138 -12.84 5.76 9.23
N GLY A 139 -12.74 4.70 8.41
CA GLY A 139 -13.20 4.73 7.04
C GLY A 139 -12.62 3.62 6.18
N GLN A 140 -12.76 3.77 4.88
CA GLN A 140 -12.33 2.80 3.88
C GLN A 140 -11.48 3.48 2.81
N VAL A 141 -10.52 2.75 2.27
CA VAL A 141 -9.75 3.14 1.08
C VAL A 141 -9.82 2.01 0.07
N ASP A 142 -10.36 2.31 -1.09
CA ASP A 142 -10.32 1.41 -2.23
C ASP A 142 -9.06 1.71 -3.05
N GLN A 143 -8.31 0.67 -3.39
CA GLN A 143 -7.05 0.79 -4.11
C GLN A 143 -7.12 -0.01 -5.40
N ASP A 144 -6.79 0.65 -6.50
CA ASP A 144 -6.59 0.00 -7.79
C ASP A 144 -5.14 0.19 -8.23
N SER A 145 -4.49 -0.89 -8.62
CA SER A 145 -3.12 -0.88 -9.12
C SER A 145 -3.05 -1.46 -10.53
N GLN A 146 -2.28 -0.79 -11.38
CA GLN A 146 -1.90 -1.28 -12.69
C GLN A 146 -0.39 -1.19 -12.80
N THR A 147 0.27 -2.31 -13.14
CA THR A 147 1.72 -2.37 -13.21
C THR A 147 2.15 -3.04 -14.50
N ALA A 148 3.17 -2.46 -15.15
CA ALA A 148 3.85 -3.06 -16.28
C ALA A 148 5.26 -3.46 -15.87
N TYR A 149 5.67 -4.67 -16.27
CA TYR A 149 6.99 -5.22 -16.01
C TYR A 149 7.69 -5.61 -17.31
N ILE A 150 9.00 -5.34 -17.36
CA ILE A 150 9.93 -5.94 -18.30
C ILE A 150 10.99 -6.63 -17.46
N TYR A 151 11.24 -7.90 -17.73
CA TYR A 151 12.21 -8.68 -16.97
C TYR A 151 13.10 -9.52 -17.86
N SER A 152 14.30 -9.78 -17.37
CA SER A 152 15.26 -10.67 -18.03
C SER A 152 16.07 -11.43 -16.99
N SER A 153 16.48 -12.64 -17.35
CA SER A 153 17.40 -13.45 -16.59
C SER A 153 18.42 -14.06 -17.52
N ALA A 154 19.69 -14.02 -17.12
CA ALA A 154 20.79 -14.66 -17.85
C ALA A 154 21.40 -15.77 -16.99
N HIS A 155 21.59 -16.95 -17.57
CA HIS A 155 22.32 -18.04 -16.98
C HIS A 155 23.58 -18.31 -17.80
N PHE A 156 24.75 -18.03 -17.19
CA PHE A 156 26.06 -18.23 -17.79
C PHE A 156 26.58 -19.65 -17.54
N ALA A 157 27.50 -20.10 -18.41
CA ALA A 157 28.07 -21.46 -18.35
C ALA A 157 28.84 -21.78 -17.04
N ASN A 158 29.24 -20.76 -16.27
CA ASN A 158 29.90 -20.89 -14.96
C ASN A 158 28.93 -20.95 -13.78
N ASN A 159 27.62 -21.24 -14.00
CA ASN A 159 26.55 -21.25 -13.01
C ASN A 159 26.29 -19.89 -12.33
N VAL A 160 26.61 -18.79 -12.98
CA VAL A 160 26.24 -17.45 -12.53
C VAL A 160 24.90 -17.07 -13.15
N PHE A 161 23.99 -16.54 -12.33
CA PHE A 161 22.70 -16.02 -12.74
C PHE A 161 22.70 -14.50 -12.55
N VAL A 162 22.18 -13.79 -13.54
CA VAL A 162 21.94 -12.34 -13.46
C VAL A 162 20.51 -12.08 -13.83
N ASP A 163 19.75 -11.49 -12.90
CA ASP A 163 18.34 -11.13 -13.09
C ASP A 163 18.22 -9.61 -13.12
N GLY A 164 17.39 -9.11 -14.00
CA GLY A 164 17.03 -7.69 -14.06
C GLY A 164 15.54 -7.52 -14.34
N SER A 165 14.94 -6.55 -13.70
CA SER A 165 13.57 -6.16 -13.96
C SER A 165 13.39 -4.65 -13.89
N LEU A 166 12.50 -4.12 -14.73
CA LEU A 166 12.01 -2.76 -14.67
C LEU A 166 10.51 -2.80 -14.53
N SER A 167 9.98 -2.00 -13.64
CA SER A 167 8.54 -1.91 -13.42
C SER A 167 8.06 -0.47 -13.39
N TYR A 168 6.84 -0.26 -13.86
CA TYR A 168 6.10 0.97 -13.72
C TYR A 168 4.75 0.66 -13.12
N SER A 169 4.43 1.30 -12.00
CA SER A 169 3.18 1.08 -11.28
C SER A 169 2.38 2.38 -11.22
N HIS A 170 1.08 2.26 -11.41
CA HIS A 170 0.12 3.33 -11.22
C HIS A 170 -0.91 2.90 -10.18
N PHE A 171 -1.02 3.69 -9.11
CA PHE A 171 -1.95 3.44 -8.01
C PHE A 171 -3.02 4.52 -7.98
N ASN A 172 -4.27 4.11 -7.94
CA ASN A 172 -5.41 4.95 -7.63
C ASN A 172 -5.91 4.59 -6.23
N ASN A 173 -6.10 5.61 -5.40
CA ASN A 173 -6.60 5.41 -4.03
C ASN A 173 -7.80 6.34 -3.83
N ASP A 174 -8.96 5.74 -3.60
CA ASP A 174 -10.17 6.44 -3.24
C ASP A 174 -10.37 6.36 -1.73
N LEU A 175 -10.29 7.53 -1.09
CA LEU A 175 -10.33 7.65 0.37
C LEU A 175 -11.72 8.10 0.82
N SER A 176 -12.34 7.34 1.70
CA SER A 176 -13.58 7.69 2.39
C SER A 176 -13.39 7.65 3.89
N ALA A 177 -13.43 8.81 4.53
CA ALA A 177 -13.31 8.95 5.98
C ALA A 177 -14.36 9.91 6.53
N THR A 178 -14.85 9.66 7.74
CA THR A 178 -15.84 10.50 8.41
C THR A 178 -15.14 11.32 9.49
N MET A 179 -15.27 12.65 9.39
CA MET A 179 -14.78 13.56 10.43
C MET A 179 -15.74 13.60 11.62
N SER A 180 -15.24 13.87 12.82
CA SER A 180 -16.05 13.92 14.05
C SER A 180 -17.12 15.00 14.03
N ASN A 181 -16.98 16.00 13.16
CA ASN A 181 -17.98 17.07 12.93
C ASN A 181 -19.03 16.71 11.89
N GLY A 182 -19.00 15.51 11.30
CA GLY A 182 -19.99 15.03 10.32
C GLY A 182 -19.82 15.59 8.91
N THR A 183 -18.62 16.12 8.55
CA THR A 183 -18.32 16.62 7.19
C THR A 183 -17.30 15.72 6.50
#